data_0a892e6addbc62d98a37193456dd08e1
#
_entry.id   0a892e6addbc62d98a37193456dd08e1
#
_cell.length_a   1.000
_cell.length_b   1.000
_cell.length_c   1.000
_cell.angle_alpha   90.00
_cell.angle_beta   90.00
_cell.angle_gamma   90.00
#
_symmetry.space_group_name_H-M   'P 1'
#
loop_
_entity.id
_entity.type
_entity.pdbx_description
1 polymer ?
#
loop_
_entity_poly.entity_id
_entity_poly.type
_entity_poly.pdbx_seq_one_letter_code
_entity_poly.pdbx_strand_id
1 'polypeptide(L)'
;SGAGLTSIIKEGKIGNAAVGKGEWLIIEADESDGSVVQYEPEIGLLLNIDKDHQEIDELIDLFTIFKNNTKGLFIVNQSNTLAKALSADFQQDFGFEDENARYTVTDFKQNGFELSFRILGQSVMMHSLGKHSAENAAAAIAVANQIGVDLEVCAESLQYYEGIYRRHQILGQKNGV
;
A
#
# COMPACT_ATOMS: atom_id res chain seq x y z
N SER A 1 12.65 -2.50 4.08
CA SER A 1 12.26 -1.91 2.79
C SER A 1 13.48 -1.65 1.91
N GLY A 2 13.36 -1.96 0.63
CA GLY A 2 14.39 -1.66 -0.38
C GLY A 2 14.50 -0.17 -0.73
N ALA A 3 13.51 0.64 -0.35
CA ALA A 3 13.46 2.07 -0.62
C ALA A 3 13.40 2.87 0.68
N GLY A 4 13.95 4.09 0.68
CA GLY A 4 13.99 4.96 1.85
C GLY A 4 12.83 5.94 1.88
N LEU A 5 12.24 6.13 3.07
CA LEU A 5 11.26 7.19 3.31
C LEU A 5 11.97 8.55 3.32
N THR A 6 11.44 9.50 2.54
CA THR A 6 12.04 10.84 2.38
C THR A 6 12.14 11.59 3.71
N SER A 7 11.13 11.52 4.57
CA SER A 7 11.12 12.15 5.88
C SER A 7 12.25 11.66 6.79
N ILE A 8 12.49 10.34 6.82
CA ILE A 8 13.53 9.71 7.65
C ILE A 8 14.94 10.07 7.14
N ILE A 9 15.11 10.12 5.81
CA ILE A 9 16.40 10.51 5.20
C ILE A 9 16.71 11.98 5.50
N LYS A 10 15.72 12.87 5.47
CA LYS A 10 15.89 14.28 5.85
C LYS A 10 16.36 14.47 7.28
N GLU A 11 16.03 13.54 8.18
CA GLU A 11 16.54 13.53 9.56
C GLU A 11 17.98 12.97 9.68
N GLY A 12 18.63 12.63 8.57
CA GLY A 12 20.00 12.06 8.55
C GLY A 12 20.07 10.60 8.97
N LYS A 13 18.93 9.88 8.96
CA LYS A 13 18.84 8.46 9.31
C LYS A 13 18.81 7.58 8.06
N ILE A 14 19.04 6.27 8.22
CA ILE A 14 18.86 5.27 7.17
C ILE A 14 17.35 5.15 6.90
N GLY A 15 16.92 5.56 5.70
CA GLY A 15 15.50 5.74 5.39
C GLY A 15 14.68 4.46 5.24
N ASN A 16 15.30 3.28 5.15
CA ASN A 16 14.61 2.01 4.87
C ASN A 16 14.15 1.26 6.13
N ALA A 17 14.38 1.80 7.31
CA ALA A 17 13.91 1.24 8.57
C ALA A 17 13.55 2.36 9.56
N ALA A 18 12.47 2.16 10.30
CA ALA A 18 12.06 3.04 11.38
C ALA A 18 11.63 2.18 12.58
N VAL A 19 12.02 2.59 13.79
CA VAL A 19 11.61 1.93 15.03
C VAL A 19 10.46 2.72 15.64
N GLY A 20 9.29 2.07 15.72
CA GLY A 20 8.11 2.57 16.41
C GLY A 20 8.06 2.12 17.87
N LYS A 21 6.97 2.49 18.55
CA LYS A 21 6.65 2.06 19.93
C LYS A 21 5.46 1.08 19.98
N GLY A 22 4.85 0.79 18.83
CA GLY A 22 3.71 -0.11 18.72
C GLY A 22 4.14 -1.58 18.75
N GLU A 23 3.15 -2.46 18.82
CA GLU A 23 3.34 -3.92 18.85
C GLU A 23 3.49 -4.53 17.44
N TRP A 24 3.24 -3.77 16.40
CA TRP A 24 3.27 -4.23 15.02
C TRP A 24 4.63 -4.04 14.37
N LEU A 25 5.12 -5.09 13.73
CA LEU A 25 6.26 -5.04 12.81
C LEU A 25 5.72 -5.06 11.37
N ILE A 26 6.03 -4.02 10.59
CA ILE A 26 5.67 -3.93 9.17
C ILE A 26 6.93 -4.18 8.36
N ILE A 27 6.86 -5.14 7.44
CA ILE A 27 7.96 -5.49 6.55
C ILE A 27 7.50 -5.43 5.09
N GLU A 28 8.39 -5.07 4.20
CA GLU A 28 8.27 -5.32 2.78
C GLU A 28 8.83 -6.70 2.50
N ALA A 29 7.98 -7.61 2.01
CA ALA A 29 8.39 -8.94 1.57
C ALA A 29 8.70 -8.89 0.07
N ASP A 30 9.74 -9.59 -0.35
CA ASP A 30 10.20 -9.64 -1.74
C ASP A 30 9.84 -11.01 -2.32
N GLU A 31 9.18 -11.03 -3.47
CA GLU A 31 8.82 -12.24 -4.19
C GLU A 31 9.92 -12.70 -5.15
N SER A 32 10.84 -11.81 -5.56
CA SER A 32 11.78 -12.06 -6.64
C SER A 32 12.76 -13.20 -6.37
N ASP A 33 13.12 -13.41 -5.10
CA ASP A 33 13.97 -14.52 -4.64
C ASP A 33 13.17 -15.69 -4.05
N GLY A 34 11.82 -15.60 -4.07
CA GLY A 34 10.94 -16.60 -3.51
C GLY A 34 10.89 -16.61 -1.97
N SER A 35 11.56 -15.69 -1.29
CA SER A 35 11.60 -15.67 0.19
C SER A 35 10.25 -15.36 0.84
N VAL A 36 9.32 -14.74 0.11
CA VAL A 36 8.00 -14.38 0.61
C VAL A 36 7.23 -15.56 1.21
N VAL A 37 7.45 -16.79 0.71
CA VAL A 37 6.79 -18.00 1.23
C VAL A 37 7.30 -18.44 2.62
N GLN A 38 8.40 -17.86 3.10
CA GLN A 38 8.94 -18.17 4.43
C GLN A 38 8.29 -17.36 5.55
N TYR A 39 7.56 -16.31 5.19
CA TYR A 39 6.85 -15.48 6.17
C TYR A 39 5.53 -16.11 6.59
N GLU A 40 5.24 -16.00 7.88
CA GLU A 40 3.96 -16.39 8.51
C GLU A 40 3.34 -15.16 9.20
N PRO A 41 2.90 -14.15 8.44
CA PRO A 41 2.42 -12.91 9.03
C PRO A 41 1.04 -13.07 9.66
N GLU A 42 0.71 -12.19 10.60
CA GLU A 42 -0.67 -12.01 11.08
C GLU A 42 -1.54 -11.36 10.02
N ILE A 43 -0.98 -10.41 9.26
CA ILE A 43 -1.66 -9.76 8.14
C ILE A 43 -0.77 -9.83 6.91
N GLY A 44 -1.24 -10.49 5.86
CA GLY A 44 -0.68 -10.48 4.52
C GLY A 44 -1.36 -9.41 3.66
N LEU A 45 -0.58 -8.57 2.99
CA LEU A 45 -1.06 -7.55 2.07
C LEU A 45 -0.46 -7.78 0.69
N LEU A 46 -1.32 -7.95 -0.32
CA LEU A 46 -0.94 -8.12 -1.71
C LEU A 46 -1.43 -6.93 -2.55
N LEU A 47 -0.50 -6.12 -3.03
CA LEU A 47 -0.82 -4.90 -3.77
C LEU A 47 -1.22 -5.19 -5.22
N ASN A 48 -0.43 -5.97 -5.92
CA ASN A 48 -0.67 -6.37 -7.32
C ASN A 48 0.12 -7.64 -7.66
N ILE A 49 -0.31 -8.30 -8.72
CA ILE A 49 0.45 -9.34 -9.41
C ILE A 49 0.57 -8.90 -10.85
N ASP A 50 1.78 -8.66 -11.31
CA ASP A 50 2.10 -8.30 -12.68
C ASP A 50 3.32 -9.10 -13.15
N LYS A 51 3.40 -9.36 -14.46
CA LYS A 51 4.55 -10.04 -15.02
C LYS A 51 5.78 -9.14 -14.96
N ASP A 52 6.78 -9.55 -14.20
CA ASP A 52 8.09 -8.89 -14.14
C ASP A 52 9.18 -9.91 -14.53
N HIS A 53 9.84 -10.53 -13.56
CA HIS A 53 10.94 -11.48 -13.81
C HIS A 53 10.50 -12.94 -13.80
N GLN A 54 9.33 -13.25 -13.24
CA GLN A 54 8.76 -14.60 -13.15
C GLN A 54 7.51 -14.74 -14.02
N GLU A 55 7.18 -15.97 -14.40
CA GLU A 55 5.93 -16.23 -15.11
C GLU A 55 4.73 -16.09 -14.16
N ILE A 56 3.58 -15.66 -14.70
CA ILE A 56 2.38 -15.36 -13.91
C ILE A 56 1.92 -16.54 -13.08
N ASP A 57 1.97 -17.75 -13.63
CA ASP A 57 1.54 -18.97 -12.94
C ASP A 57 2.43 -19.26 -11.72
N GLU A 58 3.74 -19.02 -11.83
CA GLU A 58 4.69 -19.17 -10.73
C GLU A 58 4.43 -18.14 -9.61
N LEU A 59 4.10 -16.89 -9.99
CA LEU A 59 3.73 -15.86 -9.04
C LEU A 59 2.42 -16.17 -8.30
N ILE A 60 1.42 -16.70 -9.01
CA ILE A 60 0.15 -17.11 -8.40
C ILE A 60 0.37 -18.25 -7.40
N ASP A 61 1.18 -19.24 -7.72
CA ASP A 61 1.51 -20.34 -6.81
C ASP A 61 2.23 -19.80 -5.56
N LEU A 62 3.21 -18.94 -5.75
CA LEU A 62 4.00 -18.31 -4.68
C LEU A 62 3.11 -17.48 -3.74
N PHE A 63 2.25 -16.62 -4.27
CA PHE A 63 1.32 -15.83 -3.46
C PHE A 63 0.18 -16.68 -2.85
N THR A 64 -0.17 -17.80 -3.45
CA THR A 64 -1.09 -18.77 -2.83
C THR A 64 -0.46 -19.41 -1.60
N ILE A 65 0.83 -19.76 -1.63
CA ILE A 65 1.55 -20.24 -0.46
C ILE A 65 1.62 -19.15 0.61
N PHE A 66 1.97 -17.92 0.25
CA PHE A 66 2.02 -16.79 1.18
C PHE A 66 0.66 -16.53 1.84
N LYS A 67 -0.43 -16.58 1.05
CA LYS A 67 -1.80 -16.49 1.59
C LYS A 67 -2.07 -17.59 2.61
N ASN A 68 -1.72 -18.85 2.29
CA ASN A 68 -1.95 -19.98 3.18
C ASN A 68 -1.12 -19.92 4.47
N ASN A 69 0.05 -19.26 4.43
CA ASN A 69 0.91 -19.04 5.58
C ASN A 69 0.46 -17.83 6.43
N THR A 70 -0.44 -16.98 5.92
CA THR A 70 -0.98 -15.85 6.66
C THR A 70 -1.97 -16.34 7.72
N LYS A 71 -1.73 -15.97 8.99
CA LYS A 71 -2.46 -16.49 10.15
C LYS A 71 -3.82 -15.82 10.37
N GLY A 72 -3.91 -14.54 10.08
CA GLY A 72 -5.11 -13.72 10.30
C GLY A 72 -5.71 -13.20 8.99
N LEU A 73 -5.46 -11.96 8.64
CA LEU A 73 -6.08 -11.29 7.49
C LEU A 73 -5.22 -11.40 6.23
N PHE A 74 -5.83 -11.73 5.10
CA PHE A 74 -5.17 -11.63 3.80
C PHE A 74 -5.93 -10.63 2.93
N ILE A 75 -5.31 -9.47 2.72
CA ILE A 75 -5.90 -8.28 2.08
C ILE A 75 -5.33 -8.14 0.68
N VAL A 76 -6.17 -7.98 -0.33
CA VAL A 76 -5.74 -7.87 -1.72
C VAL A 76 -6.33 -6.65 -2.43
N ASN A 77 -5.73 -6.27 -3.54
CA ASN A 77 -6.26 -5.26 -4.44
C ASN A 77 -7.32 -5.85 -5.37
N GLN A 78 -8.59 -5.48 -5.19
CA GLN A 78 -9.70 -5.90 -6.03
C GLN A 78 -9.62 -5.31 -7.45
N SER A 79 -8.92 -4.20 -7.64
CA SER A 79 -8.71 -3.59 -8.96
C SER A 79 -7.63 -4.29 -9.79
N ASN A 80 -6.81 -5.17 -9.19
CA ASN A 80 -5.85 -6.01 -9.91
C ASN A 80 -6.47 -7.39 -10.20
N THR A 81 -6.60 -7.74 -11.46
CA THR A 81 -7.31 -8.95 -11.91
C THR A 81 -6.73 -10.24 -11.34
N LEU A 82 -5.41 -10.32 -11.18
CA LEU A 82 -4.74 -11.51 -10.66
C LEU A 82 -4.79 -11.55 -9.13
N ALA A 83 -4.53 -10.43 -8.46
CA ALA A 83 -4.55 -10.35 -7.01
C ALA A 83 -5.95 -10.66 -6.45
N LYS A 84 -7.03 -10.14 -7.07
CA LYS A 84 -8.40 -10.39 -6.62
C LYS A 84 -8.81 -11.86 -6.64
N ALA A 85 -8.21 -12.68 -7.49
CA ALA A 85 -8.46 -14.11 -7.53
C ALA A 85 -7.97 -14.83 -6.25
N LEU A 86 -7.07 -14.19 -5.50
CA LEU A 86 -6.57 -14.67 -4.21
C LEU A 86 -7.33 -14.07 -3.01
N SER A 87 -8.36 -13.26 -3.22
CA SER A 87 -9.15 -12.69 -2.11
C SER A 87 -9.66 -13.77 -1.16
N ALA A 88 -9.61 -13.49 0.12
CA ALA A 88 -10.21 -14.33 1.16
C ALA A 88 -11.57 -13.76 1.59
N ASP A 89 -11.66 -12.44 1.69
CA ASP A 89 -12.86 -11.71 2.08
C ASP A 89 -12.81 -10.28 1.53
N PHE A 90 -13.65 -9.98 0.56
CA PHE A 90 -13.73 -8.66 -0.08
C PHE A 90 -14.09 -7.52 0.91
N GLN A 91 -14.64 -7.85 2.09
CA GLN A 91 -14.87 -6.88 3.17
C GLN A 91 -13.58 -6.41 3.86
N GLN A 92 -12.47 -7.01 3.54
CA GLN A 92 -11.14 -6.62 4.04
C GLN A 92 -10.29 -5.96 2.96
N ASP A 93 -10.67 -6.14 1.70
CA ASP A 93 -9.90 -5.74 0.53
C ASP A 93 -10.00 -4.25 0.20
N PHE A 94 -9.01 -3.79 -0.54
CA PHE A 94 -8.98 -2.43 -1.07
C PHE A 94 -9.07 -2.42 -2.60
N GLY A 95 -9.32 -1.24 -3.16
CA GLY A 95 -9.39 -1.06 -4.61
C GLY A 95 -9.53 0.40 -5.02
N PHE A 96 -9.67 0.61 -6.31
CA PHE A 96 -9.88 1.93 -6.90
C PHE A 96 -11.13 1.89 -7.78
N GLU A 97 -12.17 2.64 -7.38
CA GLU A 97 -13.47 2.67 -8.06
C GLU A 97 -14.05 1.25 -8.27
N ASP A 98 -13.80 0.34 -7.33
CA ASP A 98 -14.27 -1.04 -7.36
C ASP A 98 -15.29 -1.27 -6.24
N GLU A 99 -16.53 -1.55 -6.62
CA GLU A 99 -17.65 -1.76 -5.68
C GLU A 99 -17.51 -3.03 -4.83
N ASN A 100 -16.66 -3.96 -5.25
CA ASN A 100 -16.41 -5.19 -4.49
C ASN A 100 -15.41 -4.98 -3.34
N ALA A 101 -14.66 -3.88 -3.33
CA ALA A 101 -13.72 -3.60 -2.25
C ALA A 101 -14.35 -2.69 -1.19
N ARG A 102 -14.26 -3.08 0.08
CA ARG A 102 -14.70 -2.23 1.19
C ARG A 102 -13.89 -0.93 1.26
N TYR A 103 -12.57 -1.03 1.12
CA TYR A 103 -11.67 0.12 1.17
C TYR A 103 -11.40 0.66 -0.24
N THR A 104 -12.48 0.98 -0.96
CA THR A 104 -12.34 1.50 -2.32
C THR A 104 -12.11 3.01 -2.34
N VAL A 105 -11.18 3.44 -3.18
CA VAL A 105 -10.96 4.85 -3.51
C VAL A 105 -12.12 5.33 -4.38
N THR A 106 -12.76 6.41 -3.97
CA THR A 106 -13.81 7.11 -4.75
C THR A 106 -13.48 8.60 -4.85
N ASP A 107 -14.14 9.32 -5.75
CA ASP A 107 -13.99 10.77 -5.92
C ASP A 107 -12.53 11.23 -6.11
N PHE A 108 -11.71 10.40 -6.77
CA PHE A 108 -10.30 10.71 -7.01
C PHE A 108 -10.12 11.98 -7.83
N LYS A 109 -9.25 12.88 -7.36
CA LYS A 109 -8.85 14.10 -8.05
C LYS A 109 -7.35 14.31 -7.91
N GLN A 110 -6.73 14.78 -8.99
CA GLN A 110 -5.33 15.20 -9.02
C GLN A 110 -5.26 16.68 -9.40
N ASN A 111 -4.62 17.48 -8.57
CA ASN A 111 -4.36 18.89 -8.82
C ASN A 111 -2.87 19.19 -8.61
N GLY A 112 -2.10 19.21 -9.68
CA GLY A 112 -0.65 19.31 -9.59
C GLY A 112 -0.07 18.15 -8.80
N PHE A 113 0.65 18.45 -7.72
CA PHE A 113 1.27 17.46 -6.83
C PHE A 113 0.40 17.05 -5.63
N GLU A 114 -0.84 17.49 -5.60
CA GLU A 114 -1.80 17.12 -4.57
C GLU A 114 -2.85 16.19 -5.17
N LEU A 115 -3.10 15.08 -4.50
CA LEU A 115 -4.22 14.21 -4.80
C LEU A 115 -5.20 14.16 -3.64
N SER A 116 -6.46 14.02 -3.96
CA SER A 116 -7.53 13.83 -2.98
C SER A 116 -8.48 12.74 -3.43
N PHE A 117 -9.06 12.04 -2.47
CA PHE A 117 -10.05 10.99 -2.71
C PHE A 117 -10.90 10.78 -1.46
N ARG A 118 -11.91 9.91 -1.58
CA ARG A 118 -12.69 9.43 -0.44
C ARG A 118 -12.53 7.93 -0.27
N ILE A 119 -12.56 7.48 0.99
CA ILE A 119 -12.57 6.07 1.37
C ILE A 119 -13.48 5.88 2.59
N LEU A 120 -14.46 4.99 2.51
CA LEU A 120 -15.48 4.79 3.55
C LEU A 120 -16.13 6.09 4.03
N GLY A 121 -16.31 7.08 3.13
CA GLY A 121 -16.85 8.38 3.44
C GLY A 121 -15.85 9.39 4.02
N GLN A 122 -14.69 8.97 4.46
CA GLN A 122 -13.60 9.85 4.94
C GLN A 122 -12.89 10.50 3.75
N SER A 123 -12.66 11.81 3.81
CA SER A 123 -11.83 12.53 2.83
C SER A 123 -10.36 12.37 3.18
N VAL A 124 -9.57 12.07 2.16
CA VAL A 124 -8.11 11.93 2.25
C VAL A 124 -7.45 12.90 1.28
N MET A 125 -6.39 13.55 1.71
CA MET A 125 -5.55 14.42 0.90
C MET A 125 -4.09 14.11 1.18
N MET A 126 -3.27 14.04 0.12
CA MET A 126 -1.84 13.78 0.28
C MET A 126 -1.04 14.38 -0.88
N HIS A 127 0.23 14.66 -0.63
CA HIS A 127 1.16 15.14 -1.65
C HIS A 127 1.80 13.95 -2.36
N SER A 128 1.22 13.57 -3.48
CA SER A 128 1.70 12.46 -4.31
C SER A 128 1.15 12.56 -5.73
N LEU A 129 1.56 11.66 -6.60
CA LEU A 129 1.16 11.62 -7.99
C LEU A 129 0.55 10.28 -8.37
N GLY A 130 -0.52 10.39 -9.16
CA GLY A 130 -1.11 9.27 -9.87
C GLY A 130 -2.03 8.37 -9.05
N LYS A 131 -2.84 7.62 -9.78
CA LYS A 131 -3.82 6.68 -9.27
C LYS A 131 -3.20 5.63 -8.34
N HIS A 132 -2.03 5.10 -8.70
CA HIS A 132 -1.32 4.10 -7.90
C HIS A 132 -0.98 4.56 -6.48
N SER A 133 -0.73 5.88 -6.30
CA SER A 133 -0.49 6.43 -4.96
C SER A 133 -1.76 6.41 -4.10
N ALA A 134 -2.93 6.64 -4.71
CA ALA A 134 -4.21 6.51 -4.01
C ALA A 134 -4.54 5.04 -3.67
N GLU A 135 -4.23 4.10 -4.57
CA GLU A 135 -4.37 2.66 -4.30
C GLU A 135 -3.46 2.21 -3.16
N ASN A 136 -2.19 2.63 -3.15
CA ASN A 136 -1.26 2.32 -2.07
C ASN A 136 -1.71 2.94 -0.73
N ALA A 137 -2.27 4.16 -0.77
CA ALA A 137 -2.86 4.78 0.41
C ALA A 137 -4.08 4.01 0.92
N ALA A 138 -4.96 3.53 0.02
CA ALA A 138 -6.10 2.69 0.37
C ALA A 138 -5.65 1.37 1.02
N ALA A 139 -4.60 0.75 0.49
CA ALA A 139 -3.99 -0.45 1.08
C ALA A 139 -3.49 -0.20 2.51
N ALA A 140 -2.77 0.92 2.71
CA ALA A 140 -2.27 1.30 4.03
C ALA A 140 -3.42 1.60 5.01
N ILE A 141 -4.47 2.30 4.56
CA ILE A 141 -5.68 2.57 5.36
C ILE A 141 -6.39 1.26 5.71
N ALA A 142 -6.53 0.33 4.75
CA ALA A 142 -7.19 -0.95 4.99
C ALA A 142 -6.49 -1.72 6.12
N VAL A 143 -5.17 -1.87 6.06
CA VAL A 143 -4.40 -2.53 7.12
C VAL A 143 -4.51 -1.78 8.45
N ALA A 144 -4.29 -0.46 8.45
CA ALA A 144 -4.31 0.35 9.67
C ALA A 144 -5.68 0.30 10.37
N ASN A 145 -6.77 0.42 9.61
CA ASN A 145 -8.13 0.38 10.17
C ASN A 145 -8.49 -1.02 10.69
N GLN A 146 -8.02 -2.10 10.07
CA GLN A 146 -8.21 -3.47 10.54
C GLN A 146 -7.50 -3.75 11.88
N ILE A 147 -6.42 -3.06 12.18
CA ILE A 147 -5.73 -3.15 13.48
C ILE A 147 -6.20 -2.09 14.50
N GLY A 148 -7.31 -1.39 14.21
CA GLY A 148 -7.97 -0.49 15.14
C GLY A 148 -7.56 0.97 15.07
N VAL A 149 -6.86 1.40 14.01
CA VAL A 149 -6.58 2.84 13.80
C VAL A 149 -7.80 3.50 13.15
N ASP A 150 -8.26 4.60 13.71
CA ASP A 150 -9.40 5.36 13.18
C ASP A 150 -9.10 5.92 11.78
N LEU A 151 -10.12 5.95 10.91
CA LEU A 151 -9.99 6.46 9.54
C LEU A 151 -9.54 7.92 9.48
N GLU A 152 -9.98 8.74 10.44
CA GLU A 152 -9.56 10.13 10.56
C GLU A 152 -8.05 10.24 10.80
N VAL A 153 -7.52 9.43 11.73
CA VAL A 153 -6.07 9.36 12.03
C VAL A 153 -5.28 8.87 10.81
N CYS A 154 -5.81 7.89 10.07
CA CYS A 154 -5.19 7.44 8.82
C CYS A 154 -5.12 8.59 7.80
N ALA A 155 -6.23 9.30 7.59
CA ALA A 155 -6.31 10.41 6.65
C ALA A 155 -5.37 11.57 7.03
N GLU A 156 -5.33 11.94 8.30
CA GLU A 156 -4.42 12.97 8.80
C GLU A 156 -2.94 12.57 8.61
N SER A 157 -2.59 11.31 8.89
CA SER A 157 -1.22 10.81 8.76
C SER A 157 -0.72 10.89 7.32
N LEU A 158 -1.59 10.64 6.33
CA LEU A 158 -1.24 10.70 4.92
C LEU A 158 -0.94 12.13 4.42
N GLN A 159 -1.44 13.17 5.07
CA GLN A 159 -1.09 14.56 4.74
C GLN A 159 0.39 14.86 4.98
N TYR A 160 1.02 14.15 5.91
CA TYR A 160 2.44 14.30 6.25
C TYR A 160 3.36 13.34 5.48
N TYR A 161 2.79 12.54 4.56
CA TYR A 161 3.57 11.64 3.76
C TYR A 161 4.39 12.39 2.71
N GLU A 162 5.71 12.33 2.81
CA GLU A 162 6.66 13.03 1.93
C GLU A 162 7.18 12.19 0.75
N GLY A 163 6.61 11.00 0.57
CA GLY A 163 7.00 10.10 -0.50
C GLY A 163 8.23 9.24 -0.20
N ILE A 164 8.62 8.47 -1.21
CA ILE A 164 9.76 7.57 -1.19
C ILE A 164 10.92 8.25 -1.93
N TYR A 165 12.10 8.25 -1.30
CA TYR A 165 13.29 8.85 -1.87
C TYR A 165 13.64 8.22 -3.23
N ARG A 166 13.83 9.07 -4.25
CA ARG A 166 14.13 8.69 -5.65
C ARG A 166 13.01 7.89 -6.36
N ARG A 167 11.79 7.81 -5.81
CA ARG A 167 10.61 7.26 -6.52
C ARG A 167 9.53 8.34 -6.62
N HIS A 168 9.27 8.86 -7.82
CA HIS A 168 8.36 9.98 -8.10
C HIS A 168 8.54 11.15 -7.10
N GLN A 169 9.78 11.38 -6.68
CA GLN A 169 10.11 12.41 -5.72
C GLN A 169 9.95 13.80 -6.37
N ILE A 170 9.14 14.64 -5.74
CA ILE A 170 9.01 16.04 -6.13
C ILE A 170 10.24 16.78 -5.65
N LEU A 171 11.07 17.26 -6.57
CA LEU A 171 12.29 18.01 -6.24
C LEU A 171 12.05 19.51 -6.17
N GLY A 172 10.96 19.99 -6.76
CA GLY A 172 10.58 21.39 -6.80
C GLY A 172 9.87 21.75 -8.10
N GLN A 173 9.53 23.01 -8.24
CA GLN A 173 8.94 23.58 -9.44
C GLN A 173 9.75 24.80 -9.87
N LYS A 174 10.13 24.88 -11.14
CA LYS A 174 10.84 26.03 -11.72
C LYS A 174 10.18 26.41 -13.03
N ASN A 175 9.76 27.68 -13.17
CA ASN A 175 9.12 28.22 -14.37
C ASN A 175 7.88 27.43 -14.83
N GLY A 176 7.10 26.86 -13.91
CA GLY A 176 5.91 26.06 -14.22
C GLY A 176 6.18 24.60 -14.56
N VAL A 177 7.42 24.16 -14.45
CA VAL A 177 7.85 22.77 -14.68
C VAL A 177 8.39 22.17 -13.38
#